data_b7a445e002c949d2cbf83b447cf0f0a6
#
_entry.id   b7a445e002c949d2cbf83b447cf0f0a6
#
_cell.length_a   1.000
_cell.length_b   1.000
_cell.length_c   1.000
_cell.angle_alpha   90.00
_cell.angle_beta   90.00
_cell.angle_gamma   90.00
#
_symmetry.space_group_name_H-M   'P 1'
#
loop_
_entity.id
_entity.type
_entity.pdbx_description
1 polymer ?
#
loop_
_entity_poly.entity_id
_entity_poly.type
_entity_poly.pdbx_seq_one_letter_code
_entity_poly.pdbx_strand_id
1 'polypeptide(L)'
;DSDLVRFKNGYPEKLGGWENEQINALDPSGNTTTTATTIEGIARAMTFWRASSDGEDRLAVGTHNHLFIIENDALYDITPLRSETNATTTISEALDSSETAIDLVSVSGFEPSGIVQIGSEIITYSSIVGLTLTGCTRGTNGTAAAEHDIGDTVTQILINPIATVNGSAVITITDTTHGAQNGDWVVLSGSVAVGGISADDINRMSGYQITYINANTYSITAPAVASSTVSAGGGNAIAIKYLIGIVAGMGTQSASPSLGFGAGGWGLEAWGTPRSSSELEVSLDNSSWNLSLWGEDLLATVRGGAIYYWDTSAGVTNRAVLVSSLAGADDVPAVSRVTTVSFPDRHFIAGGCTIYDQSVT
;
A
#
# COMPACT_ATOMS: atom_id res chain seq x y z
N ASP A 1 -13.85 35.51 -31.39
CA ASP A 1 -13.60 34.46 -30.41
C ASP A 1 -13.56 35.07 -29.03
N SER A 2 -14.55 34.80 -28.19
CA SER A 2 -14.63 35.27 -26.82
C SER A 2 -14.33 34.12 -25.86
N ASP A 3 -13.10 33.65 -25.86
CA ASP A 3 -12.61 32.70 -24.88
C ASP A 3 -12.50 33.37 -23.51
N LEU A 4 -12.93 32.65 -22.47
CA LEU A 4 -12.85 33.10 -21.06
C LEU A 4 -13.65 34.39 -20.75
N VAL A 5 -14.81 34.56 -21.40
CA VAL A 5 -15.75 35.64 -21.07
C VAL A 5 -17.10 35.04 -20.66
N ARG A 6 -17.62 35.51 -19.52
CA ARG A 6 -19.02 35.24 -19.11
C ARG A 6 -19.80 36.52 -19.15
N PHE A 7 -21.10 36.44 -19.32
CA PHE A 7 -22.00 37.58 -19.21
C PHE A 7 -22.70 37.56 -17.86
N LYS A 8 -22.48 38.58 -17.05
CA LYS A 8 -23.15 38.73 -15.77
C LYS A 8 -23.94 40.04 -15.78
N ASN A 9 -25.23 39.95 -15.51
CA ASN A 9 -26.15 41.10 -15.56
C ASN A 9 -26.13 41.85 -16.90
N GLY A 10 -25.91 41.15 -18.01
CA GLY A 10 -25.84 41.74 -19.35
C GLY A 10 -24.47 42.34 -19.75
N TYR A 11 -23.50 42.33 -18.87
CA TYR A 11 -22.15 42.85 -19.15
C TYR A 11 -21.17 41.68 -19.35
N PRO A 12 -20.25 41.78 -20.33
CA PRO A 12 -19.16 40.83 -20.47
C PRO A 12 -18.18 40.99 -19.30
N GLU A 13 -17.89 39.89 -18.63
CA GLU A 13 -16.92 39.81 -17.56
C GLU A 13 -15.83 38.79 -17.96
N LYS A 14 -14.58 39.18 -17.92
CA LYS A 14 -13.48 38.27 -18.19
C LYS A 14 -13.39 37.25 -17.07
N LEU A 15 -13.51 35.97 -17.43
CA LEU A 15 -13.14 34.89 -16.52
C LEU A 15 -11.63 34.91 -16.34
N GLY A 16 -11.16 34.84 -15.11
CA GLY A 16 -9.74 34.63 -14.82
C GLY A 16 -9.22 33.37 -15.53
N GLY A 17 -7.97 33.37 -15.94
CA GLY A 17 -7.31 32.15 -16.44
C GLY A 17 -7.17 31.11 -15.32
N TRP A 18 -6.90 29.88 -15.72
CA TRP A 18 -6.49 28.84 -14.78
C TRP A 18 -5.08 29.16 -14.29
N GLU A 19 -4.87 29.16 -12.99
CA GLU A 19 -3.56 29.17 -12.37
C GLU A 19 -3.29 27.77 -11.80
N ASN A 20 -2.02 27.37 -11.84
CA ASN A 20 -1.62 26.15 -11.15
C ASN A 20 -1.60 26.44 -9.65
N GLU A 21 -2.41 25.69 -8.88
CA GLU A 21 -2.32 25.68 -7.43
C GLU A 21 -0.99 25.06 -7.02
N GLN A 22 -0.26 25.73 -6.12
CA GLN A 22 1.01 25.22 -5.60
C GLN A 22 0.70 24.28 -4.43
N ILE A 23 1.03 23.01 -4.60
CA ILE A 23 0.96 22.01 -3.53
C ILE A 23 2.37 21.77 -3.04
N ASN A 24 2.57 21.79 -1.73
CA ASN A 24 3.87 21.66 -1.10
C ASN A 24 4.15 20.21 -0.69
N ALA A 25 5.40 19.79 -0.86
CA ALA A 25 5.87 18.52 -0.34
C ALA A 25 5.98 18.58 1.20
N LEU A 26 5.90 17.42 1.83
CA LEU A 26 6.26 17.26 3.24
C LEU A 26 7.75 16.94 3.35
N ASP A 27 8.39 17.41 4.42
CA ASP A 27 9.71 16.95 4.80
C ASP A 27 9.64 15.54 5.41
N PRO A 28 10.79 14.88 5.64
CA PRO A 28 10.81 13.56 6.26
C PRO A 28 10.20 13.46 7.66
N SER A 29 10.02 14.60 8.31
CA SER A 29 9.39 14.70 9.64
C SER A 29 7.89 14.98 9.55
N GLY A 30 7.34 15.10 8.31
CA GLY A 30 5.94 15.37 8.06
C GLY A 30 5.55 16.85 8.09
N ASN A 31 6.52 17.79 8.13
CA ASN A 31 6.21 19.21 8.10
C ASN A 31 6.12 19.70 6.66
N THR A 32 5.22 20.66 6.42
CA THR A 32 5.08 21.30 5.12
C THR A 32 6.36 22.06 4.76
N THR A 33 6.87 21.81 3.55
CA THR A 33 8.02 22.55 2.98
C THR A 33 7.53 23.65 2.07
N THR A 34 8.46 24.45 1.54
CA THR A 34 8.18 25.39 0.45
C THR A 34 8.47 24.79 -0.94
N THR A 35 8.79 23.51 -0.99
CA THR A 35 9.07 22.82 -2.25
C THR A 35 7.77 22.35 -2.86
N ALA A 36 7.48 22.83 -4.08
CA ALA A 36 6.31 22.36 -4.82
C ALA A 36 6.39 20.87 -5.11
N THR A 37 5.28 20.17 -4.99
CA THR A 37 5.12 18.77 -5.39
C THR A 37 3.97 18.63 -6.37
N THR A 38 3.85 17.45 -6.95
CA THR A 38 2.77 17.09 -7.86
C THR A 38 2.02 15.87 -7.34
N ILE A 39 0.72 15.82 -7.62
CA ILE A 39 -0.09 14.64 -7.31
C ILE A 39 0.40 13.49 -8.20
N GLU A 40 0.78 12.39 -7.57
CA GLU A 40 1.19 11.18 -8.27
C GLU A 40 -0.04 10.46 -8.86
N GLY A 41 0.05 10.12 -10.13
CA GLY A 41 -1.01 9.41 -10.83
C GLY A 41 -2.03 10.32 -11.52
N ILE A 42 -3.01 9.68 -12.17
CA ILE A 42 -4.09 10.36 -12.89
C ILE A 42 -5.28 10.49 -11.95
N ALA A 43 -5.67 11.72 -11.62
CA ALA A 43 -6.85 11.98 -10.80
C ALA A 43 -8.11 11.41 -11.44
N ARG A 44 -8.87 10.63 -10.68
CA ARG A 44 -10.10 9.94 -11.11
C ARG A 44 -11.33 10.38 -10.33
N ALA A 45 -11.14 10.88 -9.11
CA ALA A 45 -12.20 11.41 -8.27
C ALA A 45 -11.65 12.51 -7.38
N MET A 46 -12.49 13.48 -7.06
CA MET A 46 -12.18 14.56 -6.13
C MET A 46 -13.42 14.88 -5.30
N THR A 47 -13.23 15.20 -4.03
CA THR A 47 -14.28 15.75 -3.19
C THR A 47 -13.68 16.80 -2.25
N PHE A 48 -14.37 17.92 -2.10
CA PHE A 48 -13.96 19.03 -1.26
C PHE A 48 -14.96 19.20 -0.11
N TRP A 49 -14.44 19.49 1.09
CA TRP A 49 -15.26 19.89 2.22
C TRP A 49 -14.48 20.77 3.19
N ARG A 50 -15.22 21.42 4.03
CA ARG A 50 -14.70 22.12 5.20
C ARG A 50 -15.16 21.39 6.44
N ALA A 51 -14.24 20.96 7.27
CA ALA A 51 -14.58 20.39 8.56
C ALA A 51 -15.01 21.50 9.53
N SER A 52 -16.10 21.26 10.25
CA SER A 52 -16.60 22.22 11.23
C SER A 52 -15.88 22.13 12.58
N SER A 53 -15.22 21.00 12.82
CA SER A 53 -14.47 20.73 14.05
C SER A 53 -13.21 21.59 14.18
N ASP A 54 -12.50 21.83 13.10
CA ASP A 54 -11.25 22.59 13.06
C ASP A 54 -11.27 23.80 12.10
N GLY A 55 -12.27 23.86 11.21
CA GLY A 55 -12.43 24.93 10.24
C GLY A 55 -11.53 24.81 9.01
N GLU A 56 -10.80 23.70 8.87
CA GLU A 56 -9.86 23.48 7.78
C GLU A 56 -10.57 23.03 6.49
N ASP A 57 -10.06 23.52 5.38
CA ASP A 57 -10.50 23.14 4.04
C ASP A 57 -9.69 21.93 3.56
N ARG A 58 -10.40 20.89 3.12
CA ARG A 58 -9.81 19.63 2.66
C ARG A 58 -10.28 19.28 1.27
N LEU A 59 -9.33 18.84 0.45
CA LEU A 59 -9.61 18.27 -0.87
C LEU A 59 -9.06 16.84 -0.92
N ALA A 60 -9.96 15.87 -0.98
CA ALA A 60 -9.55 14.49 -1.27
C ALA A 60 -9.40 14.30 -2.77
N VAL A 61 -8.31 13.64 -3.18
CA VAL A 61 -8.01 13.31 -4.57
C VAL A 61 -7.67 11.84 -4.68
N GLY A 62 -8.55 11.07 -5.32
CA GLY A 62 -8.28 9.67 -5.66
C GLY A 62 -7.66 9.57 -7.06
N THR A 63 -6.45 9.03 -7.14
CA THR A 63 -5.77 8.75 -8.40
C THR A 63 -5.82 7.26 -8.73
N HIS A 64 -5.24 6.83 -9.84
CA HIS A 64 -5.22 5.40 -10.19
C HIS A 64 -4.35 4.55 -9.26
N ASN A 65 -3.46 5.15 -8.48
CA ASN A 65 -2.53 4.46 -7.58
C ASN A 65 -2.53 4.99 -6.14
N HIS A 66 -3.14 6.14 -5.87
CA HIS A 66 -3.13 6.76 -4.53
C HIS A 66 -4.47 7.40 -4.17
N LEU A 67 -4.63 7.61 -2.87
CA LEU A 67 -5.66 8.48 -2.28
C LEU A 67 -4.96 9.55 -1.44
N PHE A 68 -5.16 10.80 -1.81
CA PHE A 68 -4.52 11.95 -1.16
C PHE A 68 -5.54 12.85 -0.47
N ILE A 69 -5.08 13.54 0.56
CA ILE A 69 -5.71 14.75 1.11
C ILE A 69 -4.79 15.93 0.86
N ILE A 70 -5.36 17.02 0.39
CA ILE A 70 -4.72 18.33 0.35
C ILE A 70 -5.35 19.17 1.45
N GLU A 71 -4.53 19.62 2.38
CA GLU A 71 -4.89 20.49 3.48
C GLU A 71 -3.79 21.51 3.69
N ASN A 72 -4.14 22.83 3.80
CA ASN A 72 -3.17 23.90 3.98
C ASN A 72 -2.02 23.89 2.95
N ASP A 73 -2.35 23.67 1.68
CA ASP A 73 -1.43 23.57 0.54
C ASP A 73 -0.42 22.41 0.66
N ALA A 74 -0.56 21.49 1.59
CA ALA A 74 0.27 20.31 1.74
C ALA A 74 -0.43 19.06 1.23
N LEU A 75 0.34 18.14 0.64
CA LEU A 75 -0.12 16.87 0.09
C LEU A 75 0.15 15.74 1.08
N TYR A 76 -0.91 15.07 1.53
CA TYR A 76 -0.84 13.93 2.44
C TYR A 76 -1.32 12.67 1.75
N ASP A 77 -0.52 11.61 1.80
CA ASP A 77 -0.89 10.29 1.28
C ASP A 77 -1.65 9.49 2.34
N ILE A 78 -2.95 9.37 2.15
CA ILE A 78 -3.85 8.59 3.00
C ILE A 78 -4.27 7.27 2.36
N THR A 79 -3.58 6.83 1.31
CA THR A 79 -3.90 5.59 0.59
C THR A 79 -4.04 4.42 1.57
N PRO A 80 -5.17 3.69 1.57
CA PRO A 80 -5.34 2.51 2.41
C PRO A 80 -4.31 1.45 2.07
N LEU A 81 -3.82 0.74 3.08
CA LEU A 81 -2.87 -0.33 2.86
C LEU A 81 -3.60 -1.64 2.53
N ARG A 82 -3.20 -2.27 1.44
CA ARG A 82 -3.62 -3.61 1.05
C ARG A 82 -2.98 -4.67 1.93
N SER A 83 -1.75 -4.44 2.29
CA SER A 83 -0.94 -5.32 3.09
C SER A 83 0.04 -4.48 3.91
N GLU A 84 0.11 -4.76 5.19
CA GLU A 84 1.14 -4.28 6.08
C GLU A 84 1.88 -5.52 6.57
N THR A 85 3.00 -5.84 5.93
CA THR A 85 3.80 -6.96 6.34
C THR A 85 4.75 -6.53 7.45
N ASN A 86 4.28 -6.59 8.65
CA ASN A 86 5.16 -6.73 9.80
C ASN A 86 4.99 -8.17 10.24
N ALA A 87 5.85 -9.08 9.75
CA ALA A 87 5.80 -10.48 10.10
C ALA A 87 6.28 -10.65 11.55
N THR A 88 5.43 -10.24 12.46
CA THR A 88 5.64 -10.36 13.90
C THR A 88 4.43 -11.06 14.52
N THR A 89 4.69 -12.07 15.32
CA THR A 89 3.70 -12.85 16.06
C THR A 89 4.31 -13.29 17.39
N THR A 90 3.63 -14.21 18.07
CA THR A 90 4.16 -14.85 19.27
C THR A 90 4.10 -16.37 19.16
N ILE A 91 4.96 -17.08 19.88
CA ILE A 91 4.88 -18.54 19.99
C ILE A 91 3.64 -18.93 20.80
N SER A 92 2.98 -20.00 20.37
CA SER A 92 1.74 -20.51 21.00
C SER A 92 1.98 -21.62 22.00
N GLU A 93 3.16 -22.23 22.01
CA GLU A 93 3.62 -23.20 23.02
C GLU A 93 5.06 -22.93 23.44
N ALA A 94 5.48 -23.46 24.59
CA ALA A 94 6.86 -23.32 25.05
C ALA A 94 7.81 -24.11 24.15
N LEU A 95 8.94 -23.53 23.80
CA LEU A 95 9.90 -24.07 22.85
C LEU A 95 11.19 -24.46 23.59
N ASP A 96 11.57 -25.73 23.52
CA ASP A 96 12.88 -26.16 24.00
C ASP A 96 13.99 -25.86 22.99
N SER A 97 15.25 -26.01 23.42
CA SER A 97 16.40 -25.68 22.56
C SER A 97 16.65 -26.68 21.43
N SER A 98 15.91 -27.78 21.33
CA SER A 98 16.11 -28.86 20.35
C SER A 98 15.00 -28.99 19.34
N GLU A 99 13.86 -28.35 19.56
CA GLU A 99 12.70 -28.44 18.67
C GLU A 99 12.97 -27.84 17.29
N THR A 100 12.46 -28.53 16.28
CA THR A 100 12.62 -28.15 14.87
C THR A 100 11.29 -27.72 14.21
N ALA A 101 10.23 -27.60 15.02
CA ALA A 101 8.94 -27.05 14.66
C ALA A 101 8.58 -25.97 15.67
N ILE A 102 7.97 -24.87 15.23
CA ILE A 102 7.62 -23.73 16.09
C ILE A 102 6.18 -23.35 15.81
N ASP A 103 5.32 -23.53 16.80
CA ASP A 103 3.91 -23.19 16.71
C ASP A 103 3.68 -21.70 17.03
N LEU A 104 3.01 -21.02 16.11
CA LEU A 104 2.75 -19.58 16.15
C LEU A 104 1.27 -19.29 16.39
N VAL A 105 1.00 -18.14 16.98
CA VAL A 105 -0.39 -17.63 17.10
C VAL A 105 -0.94 -17.19 15.73
N SER A 106 -0.07 -16.74 14.83
CA SER A 106 -0.42 -16.32 13.46
C SER A 106 0.79 -16.46 12.56
N VAL A 107 0.56 -16.79 11.30
CA VAL A 107 1.59 -16.78 10.24
C VAL A 107 1.30 -15.70 9.18
N SER A 108 0.38 -14.79 9.48
CA SER A 108 0.04 -13.71 8.56
C SER A 108 1.26 -12.81 8.34
N GLY A 109 1.63 -12.60 7.09
CA GLY A 109 2.78 -11.78 6.70
C GLY A 109 4.13 -12.50 6.72
N PHE A 110 4.17 -13.79 7.13
CA PHE A 110 5.39 -14.58 7.04
C PHE A 110 5.57 -15.16 5.63
N GLU A 111 6.82 -15.15 5.17
CA GLU A 111 7.23 -15.81 3.93
C GLU A 111 7.10 -17.34 4.05
N PRO A 112 6.90 -18.08 2.94
CA PRO A 112 6.81 -19.54 2.98
C PRO A 112 8.03 -20.25 3.57
N SER A 113 9.20 -19.61 3.51
CA SER A 113 10.45 -20.03 4.14
C SER A 113 11.28 -18.80 4.46
N GLY A 114 12.13 -18.84 5.47
CA GLY A 114 12.89 -17.64 5.83
C GLY A 114 13.65 -17.76 7.14
N ILE A 115 13.83 -16.62 7.77
CA ILE A 115 14.59 -16.47 9.00
C ILE A 115 13.76 -15.69 10.00
N VAL A 116 13.69 -16.21 11.22
CA VAL A 116 13.02 -15.51 12.34
C VAL A 116 13.97 -15.27 13.48
N GLN A 117 13.67 -14.27 14.27
CA GLN A 117 14.34 -13.97 15.53
C GLN A 117 13.35 -14.13 16.67
N ILE A 118 13.78 -14.85 17.73
CA ILE A 118 13.07 -14.95 19.00
C ILE A 118 14.08 -14.56 20.11
N GLY A 119 13.82 -13.47 20.80
CA GLY A 119 14.79 -12.92 21.73
C GLY A 119 16.14 -12.62 21.06
N SER A 120 17.20 -13.31 21.45
CA SER A 120 18.53 -13.20 20.83
C SER A 120 18.84 -14.34 19.85
N GLU A 121 17.97 -15.35 19.72
CA GLU A 121 18.18 -16.48 18.83
C GLU A 121 17.70 -16.18 17.42
N ILE A 122 18.49 -16.59 16.43
CA ILE A 122 18.12 -16.57 15.01
C ILE A 122 17.89 -18.00 14.54
N ILE A 123 16.73 -18.23 13.92
CA ILE A 123 16.24 -19.54 13.50
C ILE A 123 15.89 -19.46 12.02
N THR A 124 16.36 -20.41 11.21
CA THR A 124 15.90 -20.55 9.83
C THR A 124 14.81 -21.59 9.77
N TYR A 125 13.79 -21.39 8.93
CA TYR A 125 12.73 -22.37 8.69
C TYR A 125 12.57 -22.62 7.19
N SER A 126 12.16 -23.83 6.83
CA SER A 126 12.07 -24.25 5.43
C SER A 126 10.66 -24.20 4.85
N SER A 127 9.63 -24.27 5.69
CA SER A 127 8.23 -24.19 5.25
C SER A 127 7.29 -23.84 6.40
N ILE A 128 6.05 -23.48 6.04
CA ILE A 128 4.95 -23.24 6.97
C ILE A 128 3.86 -24.29 6.69
N VAL A 129 3.40 -24.97 7.73
CA VAL A 129 2.28 -25.91 7.68
C VAL A 129 1.23 -25.52 8.72
N GLY A 130 0.10 -25.02 8.26
CA GLY A 130 -0.91 -24.44 9.17
C GLY A 130 -0.38 -23.19 9.87
N LEU A 131 -0.23 -23.24 11.20
CA LEU A 131 0.36 -22.17 12.01
C LEU A 131 1.79 -22.51 12.48
N THR A 132 2.41 -23.55 11.96
CA THR A 132 3.69 -24.07 12.42
C THR A 132 4.80 -23.77 11.41
N LEU A 133 5.89 -23.17 11.86
CA LEU A 133 7.15 -23.11 11.12
C LEU A 133 7.82 -24.49 11.21
N THR A 134 8.19 -25.08 10.08
CA THR A 134 8.73 -26.45 10.03
C THR A 134 10.11 -26.49 9.39
N GLY A 135 10.88 -27.55 9.71
CA GLY A 135 12.26 -27.68 9.26
C GLY A 135 13.15 -26.58 9.82
N CYS A 136 12.93 -26.22 11.09
CA CYS A 136 13.68 -25.18 11.75
C CYS A 136 15.10 -25.63 12.08
N THR A 137 16.07 -24.78 11.75
CA THR A 137 17.46 -24.91 12.22
C THR A 137 17.69 -23.85 13.29
N ARG A 138 17.95 -24.29 14.51
CA ARG A 138 18.09 -23.45 15.70
C ARG A 138 19.48 -22.85 15.80
N GLY A 139 19.59 -21.67 16.43
CA GLY A 139 20.87 -21.04 16.74
C GLY A 139 21.72 -20.70 15.51
N THR A 140 21.10 -20.26 14.42
CA THR A 140 21.82 -19.92 13.17
C THR A 140 22.51 -18.55 13.28
N ASN A 141 23.38 -18.24 12.31
CA ASN A 141 24.07 -16.94 12.20
C ASN A 141 24.86 -16.51 13.43
N GLY A 142 25.48 -17.48 14.10
CA GLY A 142 26.33 -17.22 15.27
C GLY A 142 25.58 -17.03 16.58
N THR A 143 24.28 -17.27 16.60
CA THR A 143 23.49 -17.33 17.84
C THR A 143 23.48 -18.74 18.42
N ALA A 144 23.02 -18.89 19.65
CA ALA A 144 22.84 -20.19 20.30
C ALA A 144 21.35 -20.51 20.39
N ALA A 145 21.00 -21.80 20.23
CA ALA A 145 19.67 -22.28 20.52
C ALA A 145 19.34 -22.09 21.99
N ALA A 146 18.16 -21.56 22.29
CA ALA A 146 17.68 -21.24 23.63
C ALA A 146 16.26 -21.78 23.86
N GLU A 147 15.85 -21.84 25.10
CA GLU A 147 14.45 -22.07 25.46
C GLU A 147 13.67 -20.75 25.31
N HIS A 148 12.41 -20.85 24.88
CA HIS A 148 11.52 -19.69 24.75
C HIS A 148 10.16 -20.00 25.39
N ASP A 149 9.59 -18.99 26.05
CA ASP A 149 8.30 -19.12 26.71
C ASP A 149 7.13 -18.81 25.78
N ILE A 150 5.96 -19.35 26.12
CA ILE A 150 4.71 -18.99 25.45
C ILE A 150 4.53 -17.46 25.47
N GLY A 151 4.25 -16.88 24.32
CA GLY A 151 4.06 -15.44 24.17
C GLY A 151 5.33 -14.68 23.81
N ASP A 152 6.49 -15.32 23.74
CA ASP A 152 7.70 -14.69 23.19
C ASP A 152 7.48 -14.25 21.75
N THR A 153 8.00 -13.06 21.45
CA THR A 153 7.82 -12.44 20.13
C THR A 153 8.72 -13.11 19.10
N VAL A 154 8.10 -13.48 17.98
CA VAL A 154 8.74 -14.01 16.78
C VAL A 154 8.68 -12.95 15.69
N THR A 155 9.83 -12.53 15.18
CA THR A 155 9.91 -11.54 14.12
C THR A 155 10.65 -12.12 12.92
N GLN A 156 10.05 -12.06 11.73
CA GLN A 156 10.77 -12.40 10.50
C GLN A 156 11.81 -11.32 10.21
N ILE A 157 13.02 -11.73 9.89
CA ILE A 157 14.16 -10.85 9.67
C ILE A 157 14.90 -11.23 8.39
N LEU A 158 15.67 -10.27 7.88
CA LEU A 158 16.64 -10.47 6.83
C LEU A 158 18.07 -10.29 7.35
N ILE A 159 19.00 -10.97 6.70
CA ILE A 159 20.42 -10.90 7.01
C ILE A 159 21.17 -10.26 5.87
N ASN A 160 21.81 -9.13 6.13
CA ASN A 160 22.62 -8.38 5.16
C ASN A 160 21.93 -8.16 3.80
N PRO A 161 20.64 -7.76 3.76
CA PRO A 161 19.90 -7.63 2.50
C PRO A 161 20.31 -6.40 1.68
N ILE A 162 21.16 -5.52 2.22
CA ILE A 162 21.45 -4.20 1.67
C ILE A 162 22.71 -4.20 0.82
N ALA A 163 22.58 -3.72 -0.44
CA ALA A 163 23.72 -3.46 -1.31
C ALA A 163 23.80 -1.97 -1.66
N THR A 164 25.03 -1.43 -1.70
CA THR A 164 25.31 -0.05 -2.06
C THR A 164 26.37 0.01 -3.17
N VAL A 165 26.37 1.09 -3.94
CA VAL A 165 27.37 1.40 -4.95
C VAL A 165 28.03 2.73 -4.60
N ASN A 166 29.35 2.76 -4.56
CA ASN A 166 30.11 3.98 -4.28
C ASN A 166 29.69 5.13 -5.22
N GLY A 167 29.42 6.29 -4.65
CA GLY A 167 28.97 7.46 -5.40
C GLY A 167 27.47 7.48 -5.74
N SER A 168 26.69 6.49 -5.26
CA SER A 168 25.24 6.41 -5.49
C SER A 168 24.45 6.59 -4.19
N ALA A 169 23.32 7.28 -4.24
CA ALA A 169 22.33 7.31 -3.18
C ALA A 169 21.35 6.14 -3.27
N VAL A 170 21.37 5.38 -4.37
CA VAL A 170 20.49 4.23 -4.56
C VAL A 170 21.00 3.05 -3.76
N ILE A 171 20.15 2.52 -2.90
CA ILE A 171 20.35 1.29 -2.12
C ILE A 171 19.51 0.19 -2.75
N THR A 172 20.09 -0.96 -2.99
CA THR A 172 19.36 -2.15 -3.45
C THR A 172 19.10 -3.07 -2.27
N ILE A 173 17.85 -3.52 -2.14
CA ILE A 173 17.40 -4.44 -1.10
C ILE A 173 17.06 -5.77 -1.77
N THR A 174 17.57 -6.87 -1.21
CA THR A 174 17.23 -8.22 -1.63
C THR A 174 16.32 -8.85 -0.59
N ASP A 175 15.07 -9.10 -0.98
CA ASP A 175 14.05 -9.76 -0.18
C ASP A 175 13.20 -10.62 -1.11
N THR A 176 13.19 -11.94 -0.90
CA THR A 176 12.54 -12.89 -1.79
C THR A 176 11.02 -12.77 -1.72
N THR A 177 10.38 -12.70 -2.89
CA THR A 177 8.90 -12.66 -3.01
C THR A 177 8.23 -11.52 -2.23
N HIS A 178 8.89 -10.37 -2.11
CA HIS A 178 8.43 -9.24 -1.29
C HIS A 178 7.03 -8.70 -1.64
N GLY A 179 6.46 -9.05 -2.78
CA GLY A 179 5.08 -8.70 -3.17
C GLY A 179 4.82 -7.21 -3.42
N ALA A 180 5.76 -6.34 -3.12
CA ALA A 180 5.65 -4.91 -3.35
C ALA A 180 5.80 -4.55 -4.83
N GLN A 181 5.19 -3.45 -5.23
CA GLN A 181 5.21 -2.90 -6.59
C GLN A 181 5.94 -1.56 -6.62
N ASN A 182 6.15 -1.05 -7.81
CA ASN A 182 6.73 0.28 -7.98
C ASN A 182 5.81 1.34 -7.37
N GLY A 183 6.36 2.20 -6.53
CA GLY A 183 5.60 3.24 -5.83
C GLY A 183 5.10 2.85 -4.42
N ASP A 184 5.11 1.58 -4.04
CA ASP A 184 4.85 1.17 -2.65
C ASP A 184 5.95 1.69 -1.72
N TRP A 185 5.68 1.67 -0.42
CA TRP A 185 6.61 2.16 0.58
C TRP A 185 7.16 1.03 1.45
N VAL A 186 8.37 1.21 1.95
CA VAL A 186 9.04 0.29 2.87
C VAL A 186 9.66 1.04 4.04
N VAL A 187 9.53 0.49 5.23
CA VAL A 187 10.25 0.92 6.44
C VAL A 187 11.21 -0.20 6.84
N LEU A 188 12.48 0.16 6.99
CA LEU A 188 13.51 -0.76 7.49
C LEU A 188 13.80 -0.43 8.96
N SER A 189 14.11 -1.45 9.73
CA SER A 189 14.55 -1.30 11.13
C SER A 189 15.60 -2.34 11.47
N GLY A 190 16.46 -2.01 12.47
CA GLY A 190 17.53 -2.90 12.89
C GLY A 190 18.78 -2.90 12.01
N SER A 191 18.82 -2.09 10.93
CA SER A 191 20.01 -1.97 10.11
C SER A 191 21.13 -1.21 10.80
N VAL A 192 22.37 -1.66 10.61
CA VAL A 192 23.58 -0.89 10.88
C VAL A 192 23.97 -0.05 9.66
N ALA A 193 24.94 0.84 9.81
CA ALA A 193 25.44 1.63 8.69
C ALA A 193 26.02 0.76 7.58
N VAL A 194 25.72 1.12 6.30
CA VAL A 194 26.16 0.38 5.10
C VAL A 194 26.75 1.32 4.09
N GLY A 195 27.93 1.01 3.61
CA GLY A 195 28.57 1.78 2.55
C GLY A 195 28.82 3.25 2.87
N GLY A 196 28.87 3.61 4.16
CA GLY A 196 28.99 4.99 4.61
C GLY A 196 27.66 5.74 4.78
N ILE A 197 26.54 5.11 4.44
CA ILE A 197 25.19 5.62 4.77
C ILE A 197 24.90 5.25 6.24
N SER A 198 24.43 6.21 7.03
CA SER A 198 24.20 6.01 8.46
C SER A 198 23.05 5.04 8.75
N ALA A 199 23.08 4.42 9.93
CA ALA A 199 21.97 3.58 10.38
C ALA A 199 20.65 4.38 10.47
N ASP A 200 20.70 5.62 10.94
CA ASP A 200 19.53 6.49 11.09
C ASP A 200 18.92 6.83 9.71
N ASP A 201 19.77 7.05 8.71
CA ASP A 201 19.31 7.25 7.34
C ASP A 201 18.64 6.01 6.75
N ILE A 202 19.12 4.80 7.08
CA ILE A 202 18.54 3.55 6.58
C ILE A 202 17.24 3.20 7.34
N ASN A 203 17.22 3.32 8.66
CA ASN A 203 16.11 2.97 9.55
C ASN A 203 15.07 4.09 9.68
N ARG A 204 14.89 4.86 8.66
CA ARG A 204 14.03 6.04 8.66
C ARG A 204 12.57 5.68 8.88
N MET A 205 11.93 6.24 9.92
CA MET A 205 10.53 5.94 10.28
C MET A 205 9.53 6.38 9.22
N SER A 206 9.82 7.43 8.45
CA SER A 206 8.99 7.84 7.31
C SER A 206 9.05 6.86 6.14
N GLY A 207 9.97 5.90 6.18
CA GLY A 207 10.16 4.93 5.13
C GLY A 207 10.73 5.48 3.83
N TYR A 208 10.69 4.64 2.81
CA TYR A 208 11.18 4.91 1.47
C TYR A 208 10.21 4.41 0.42
N GLN A 209 10.07 5.18 -0.64
CA GLN A 209 9.34 4.71 -1.81
C GLN A 209 10.17 3.66 -2.56
N ILE A 210 9.51 2.57 -2.94
CA ILE A 210 10.11 1.45 -3.66
C ILE A 210 10.18 1.74 -5.15
N THR A 211 11.36 1.54 -5.73
CA THR A 211 11.51 1.35 -7.16
C THR A 211 11.69 -0.14 -7.42
N TYR A 212 10.66 -0.77 -8.01
CA TYR A 212 10.64 -2.20 -8.28
C TYR A 212 11.68 -2.60 -9.32
N ILE A 213 12.44 -3.66 -9.05
CA ILE A 213 13.40 -4.26 -9.98
C ILE A 213 12.88 -5.63 -10.46
N ASN A 214 12.56 -6.52 -9.53
CA ASN A 214 11.99 -7.84 -9.80
C ASN A 214 11.33 -8.38 -8.51
N ALA A 215 10.77 -9.59 -8.55
CA ALA A 215 10.05 -10.20 -7.43
C ALA A 215 10.87 -10.36 -6.15
N ASN A 216 12.20 -10.33 -6.23
CA ASN A 216 13.12 -10.57 -5.12
C ASN A 216 14.00 -9.38 -4.78
N THR A 217 13.87 -8.26 -5.51
CA THR A 217 14.80 -7.13 -5.39
C THR A 217 14.11 -5.84 -5.76
N TYR A 218 14.33 -4.82 -4.95
CA TYR A 218 13.90 -3.45 -5.24
C TYR A 218 15.00 -2.47 -4.82
N SER A 219 14.86 -1.22 -5.19
CA SER A 219 15.74 -0.15 -4.75
C SER A 219 14.96 0.96 -4.05
N ILE A 220 15.68 1.67 -3.19
CA ILE A 220 15.24 2.88 -2.49
C ILE A 220 16.31 3.95 -2.67
N THR A 221 15.95 5.22 -2.48
CA THR A 221 16.90 6.33 -2.56
C THR A 221 17.14 6.90 -1.17
N ALA A 222 18.35 6.73 -0.65
CA ALA A 222 18.76 7.28 0.63
C ALA A 222 19.01 8.80 0.53
N PRO A 223 18.95 9.54 1.65
CA PRO A 223 19.29 10.96 1.68
C PRO A 223 20.81 11.22 1.49
N ALA A 224 21.65 10.23 1.79
CA ALA A 224 23.10 10.30 1.66
C ALA A 224 23.62 9.41 0.53
N VAL A 225 24.75 9.82 -0.04
CA VAL A 225 25.46 9.08 -1.08
C VAL A 225 26.42 8.08 -0.43
N ALA A 226 26.42 6.83 -0.91
CA ALA A 226 27.33 5.82 -0.42
C ALA A 226 28.78 6.17 -0.74
N SER A 227 29.67 6.03 0.23
CA SER A 227 31.11 6.25 0.10
C SER A 227 31.89 4.98 -0.24
N SER A 228 31.23 3.83 -0.28
CA SER A 228 31.81 2.54 -0.68
C SER A 228 30.76 1.60 -1.27
N THR A 229 31.24 0.66 -2.09
CA THR A 229 30.41 -0.41 -2.64
C THR A 229 30.37 -1.58 -1.66
N VAL A 230 29.17 -2.00 -1.28
CA VAL A 230 28.89 -3.16 -0.42
C VAL A 230 27.89 -4.05 -1.15
N SER A 231 28.17 -5.32 -1.30
CA SER A 231 27.30 -6.28 -1.98
C SER A 231 26.25 -6.92 -1.08
N ALA A 232 26.52 -6.99 0.23
CA ALA A 232 25.61 -7.54 1.23
C ALA A 232 25.97 -6.93 2.60
N GLY A 233 25.09 -6.13 3.17
CA GLY A 233 25.30 -5.41 4.41
C GLY A 233 23.99 -5.10 5.13
N GLY A 234 24.08 -4.39 6.23
CA GLY A 234 22.95 -3.95 7.05
C GLY A 234 22.84 -4.68 8.39
N GLY A 235 23.47 -5.83 8.53
CA GLY A 235 23.45 -6.59 9.80
C GLY A 235 22.55 -7.82 9.76
N ASN A 236 22.44 -8.48 10.91
CA ASN A 236 21.85 -9.81 11.02
C ASN A 236 20.38 -9.83 11.49
N ALA A 237 19.77 -8.70 11.72
CA ALA A 237 18.42 -8.61 12.27
C ALA A 237 17.67 -7.41 11.67
N ILE A 238 17.55 -7.37 10.35
CA ILE A 238 16.81 -6.31 9.67
C ILE A 238 15.36 -6.75 9.53
N ALA A 239 14.47 -6.04 10.19
CA ALA A 239 13.04 -6.20 9.98
C ALA A 239 12.58 -5.21 8.89
N ILE A 240 11.75 -5.71 8.00
CA ILE A 240 11.18 -4.93 6.88
C ILE A 240 9.67 -4.89 7.03
N LYS A 241 9.13 -3.68 6.97
CA LYS A 241 7.70 -3.42 6.95
C LYS A 241 7.33 -2.82 5.61
N TYR A 242 6.52 -3.52 4.82
CA TYR A 242 5.98 -3.02 3.57
C TYR A 242 4.66 -2.29 3.79
N LEU A 243 4.55 -1.11 3.22
CA LEU A 243 3.33 -0.33 3.16
C LEU A 243 2.79 -0.41 1.72
N ILE A 244 2.05 -1.47 1.44
CA ILE A 244 1.52 -1.74 0.12
C ILE A 244 0.15 -1.09 -0.01
N GLY A 245 0.09 -0.02 -0.80
CA GLY A 245 -1.14 0.73 -1.02
C GLY A 245 -2.17 -0.02 -1.86
N ILE A 246 -3.42 0.34 -1.67
CA ILE A 246 -4.49 -0.06 -2.58
C ILE A 246 -4.36 0.74 -3.86
N VAL A 247 -4.39 0.06 -5.00
CA VAL A 247 -4.39 0.70 -6.32
C VAL A 247 -5.79 0.60 -6.94
N ALA A 248 -6.30 1.72 -7.44
CA ALA A 248 -7.51 1.72 -8.23
C ALA A 248 -7.27 1.17 -9.64
N GLY A 249 -6.02 1.20 -10.08
CA GLY A 249 -5.59 0.75 -11.40
C GLY A 249 -5.89 1.75 -12.51
N MET A 250 -5.19 1.63 -13.61
CA MET A 250 -5.39 2.52 -14.77
C MET A 250 -6.65 2.20 -15.57
N GLY A 251 -7.30 1.10 -15.28
CA GLY A 251 -8.34 0.54 -16.14
C GLY A 251 -7.74 -0.07 -17.39
N THR A 252 -8.59 -0.57 -18.27
CA THR A 252 -8.16 -1.14 -19.54
C THR A 252 -7.73 -0.02 -20.49
N GLN A 253 -6.43 0.10 -20.77
CA GLN A 253 -5.90 1.13 -21.69
C GLN A 253 -6.15 0.80 -23.15
N SER A 254 -6.33 -0.48 -23.49
CA SER A 254 -6.72 -0.95 -24.81
C SER A 254 -7.68 -2.12 -24.65
N ALA A 255 -8.90 -1.95 -25.14
CA ALA A 255 -9.80 -3.08 -25.32
C ALA A 255 -9.41 -3.80 -26.62
N SER A 256 -8.84 -5.00 -26.53
CA SER A 256 -8.89 -5.91 -27.67
C SER A 256 -10.35 -6.28 -27.85
N PRO A 257 -10.96 -5.97 -29.00
CA PRO A 257 -12.34 -6.33 -29.26
C PRO A 257 -12.43 -7.86 -29.30
N SER A 258 -12.90 -8.46 -28.20
CA SER A 258 -12.93 -9.91 -28.04
C SER A 258 -14.19 -10.57 -28.60
N LEU A 259 -15.28 -9.83 -28.78
CA LEU A 259 -16.57 -10.34 -29.26
C LEU A 259 -17.29 -9.30 -30.11
N GLY A 260 -17.79 -9.74 -31.27
CA GLY A 260 -18.66 -8.96 -32.11
C GLY A 260 -18.22 -8.92 -33.58
N PHE A 261 -19.11 -8.47 -34.45
CA PHE A 261 -18.82 -8.23 -35.86
C PHE A 261 -17.70 -7.19 -35.96
N GLY A 262 -16.56 -7.58 -36.55
CA GLY A 262 -15.41 -6.71 -36.69
C GLY A 262 -14.39 -6.76 -35.53
N ALA A 263 -14.56 -7.64 -34.56
CA ALA A 263 -13.61 -7.88 -33.50
C ALA A 263 -12.47 -8.79 -33.98
N GLY A 264 -11.26 -8.25 -34.13
CA GLY A 264 -10.06 -8.96 -34.61
C GLY A 264 -9.89 -8.98 -36.12
N GLY A 265 -8.78 -9.53 -36.61
CA GLY A 265 -8.47 -9.65 -38.00
C GLY A 265 -9.44 -10.62 -38.74
N TRP A 266 -9.75 -10.31 -39.98
CA TRP A 266 -10.53 -11.19 -40.86
C TRP A 266 -9.79 -12.53 -41.05
N GLY A 267 -10.49 -13.65 -40.85
CA GLY A 267 -9.93 -14.98 -41.06
C GLY A 267 -9.16 -15.60 -39.91
N LEU A 268 -9.26 -15.05 -38.69
CA LEU A 268 -8.53 -15.54 -37.55
C LEU A 268 -9.04 -16.86 -36.94
N GLU A 269 -10.24 -17.33 -37.33
CA GLU A 269 -10.76 -18.65 -36.93
C GLU A 269 -11.78 -19.19 -37.95
N ALA A 270 -11.96 -20.51 -37.97
CA ALA A 270 -12.90 -21.15 -38.88
C ALA A 270 -14.36 -20.79 -38.49
N TRP A 271 -15.24 -20.70 -39.48
CA TRP A 271 -16.68 -20.47 -39.29
C TRP A 271 -17.26 -21.50 -38.31
N GLY A 272 -17.88 -21.02 -37.23
CA GLY A 272 -18.51 -21.86 -36.23
C GLY A 272 -17.60 -22.28 -35.05
N THR A 273 -16.35 -21.86 -35.01
CA THR A 273 -15.45 -22.14 -33.87
C THR A 273 -15.58 -21.02 -32.84
N PRO A 274 -16.02 -21.29 -31.60
CA PRO A 274 -16.02 -20.28 -30.53
C PRO A 274 -14.61 -19.86 -30.25
N ARG A 275 -14.38 -18.57 -30.04
CA ARG A 275 -13.07 -18.06 -29.52
C ARG A 275 -12.77 -18.61 -28.15
N SER A 276 -11.49 -18.79 -27.86
CA SER A 276 -11.01 -19.18 -26.56
C SER A 276 -11.53 -18.21 -25.47
N SER A 277 -12.08 -18.76 -24.38
CA SER A 277 -12.61 -17.99 -23.26
C SER A 277 -11.57 -17.10 -22.58
N SER A 278 -10.27 -17.37 -22.76
CA SER A 278 -9.18 -16.55 -22.23
C SER A 278 -9.07 -15.17 -22.91
N GLU A 279 -9.70 -14.97 -24.08
CA GLU A 279 -9.71 -13.69 -24.78
C GLU A 279 -11.01 -12.88 -24.52
N LEU A 280 -11.90 -13.39 -23.67
CA LEU A 280 -13.27 -12.90 -23.53
C LEU A 280 -13.47 -11.95 -22.32
N GLU A 281 -12.54 -11.86 -21.41
CA GLU A 281 -12.66 -11.03 -20.20
C GLU A 281 -11.89 -9.71 -20.32
N VAL A 282 -12.35 -8.83 -21.18
CA VAL A 282 -12.00 -7.42 -21.05
C VAL A 282 -13.09 -6.74 -20.23
N SER A 283 -12.85 -6.58 -18.95
CA SER A 283 -13.68 -5.69 -18.12
C SER A 283 -13.44 -4.25 -18.59
N LEU A 284 -14.45 -3.67 -19.25
CA LEU A 284 -14.49 -2.26 -19.64
C LEU A 284 -14.86 -1.33 -18.46
N ASP A 285 -14.89 -1.87 -17.23
CA ASP A 285 -15.21 -1.09 -16.06
C ASP A 285 -14.08 -0.10 -15.77
N ASN A 286 -14.41 1.18 -15.77
CA ASN A 286 -13.49 2.23 -15.36
C ASN A 286 -13.11 2.01 -13.90
N SER A 287 -11.82 1.88 -13.65
CA SER A 287 -11.29 1.92 -12.30
C SER A 287 -11.31 3.35 -11.80
N SER A 288 -12.09 3.61 -10.75
CA SER A 288 -12.26 4.93 -10.16
C SER A 288 -12.49 4.81 -8.66
N TRP A 289 -12.15 5.87 -7.95
CA TRP A 289 -12.58 6.05 -6.57
C TRP A 289 -14.01 6.59 -6.54
N ASN A 290 -14.74 6.15 -5.55
CA ASN A 290 -16.00 6.75 -5.14
C ASN A 290 -15.78 7.38 -3.77
N LEU A 291 -15.88 8.71 -3.68
CA LEU A 291 -15.59 9.49 -2.49
C LEU A 291 -16.89 10.09 -1.96
N SER A 292 -17.18 9.86 -0.69
CA SER A 292 -18.38 10.38 -0.01
C SER A 292 -18.04 10.82 1.40
N LEU A 293 -18.73 11.81 1.91
CA LEU A 293 -18.51 12.31 3.26
C LEU A 293 -19.51 11.69 4.23
N TRP A 294 -19.02 11.19 5.34
CA TRP A 294 -19.82 10.74 6.46
C TRP A 294 -19.63 11.67 7.67
N GLY A 295 -20.38 12.77 7.65
CA GLY A 295 -20.09 13.89 8.54
C GLY A 295 -18.90 14.68 8.03
N GLU A 296 -17.82 14.70 8.79
CA GLU A 296 -16.56 15.34 8.43
C GLU A 296 -15.51 14.34 7.90
N ASP A 297 -15.82 13.04 8.01
CA ASP A 297 -14.93 11.95 7.64
C ASP A 297 -15.13 11.53 6.20
N LEU A 298 -14.09 10.93 5.62
CA LEU A 298 -14.08 10.48 4.24
C LEU A 298 -14.35 8.97 4.17
N LEU A 299 -15.37 8.60 3.38
CA LEU A 299 -15.55 7.24 2.90
C LEU A 299 -15.03 7.13 1.47
N ALA A 300 -14.13 6.21 1.23
CA ALA A 300 -13.51 5.99 -0.06
C ALA A 300 -13.68 4.53 -0.49
N THR A 301 -14.11 4.30 -1.72
CA THR A 301 -14.29 2.96 -2.28
C THR A 301 -13.66 2.91 -3.65
N VAL A 302 -12.81 1.95 -3.89
CA VAL A 302 -12.38 1.62 -5.24
C VAL A 302 -13.47 0.80 -5.90
N ARG A 303 -13.90 1.17 -7.09
CA ARG A 303 -14.93 0.44 -7.83
C ARG A 303 -14.56 -1.04 -7.99
N GLY A 304 -15.38 -1.92 -7.46
CA GLY A 304 -15.11 -3.36 -7.41
C GLY A 304 -14.11 -3.77 -6.32
N GLY A 305 -13.85 -2.90 -5.36
CA GLY A 305 -12.99 -3.12 -4.20
C GLY A 305 -13.69 -2.89 -2.86
N ALA A 306 -12.91 -2.93 -1.80
CA ALA A 306 -13.38 -2.73 -0.44
C ALA A 306 -13.70 -1.25 -0.14
N ILE A 307 -14.31 -1.03 1.01
CA ILE A 307 -14.74 0.27 1.51
C ILE A 307 -13.77 0.70 2.59
N TYR A 308 -13.28 1.93 2.49
CA TYR A 308 -12.29 2.52 3.40
C TYR A 308 -12.86 3.76 4.08
N TYR A 309 -12.41 3.98 5.30
CA TYR A 309 -12.79 5.10 6.14
C TYR A 309 -11.54 5.87 6.57
N TRP A 310 -11.57 7.17 6.42
CA TRP A 310 -10.54 8.07 6.92
C TRP A 310 -11.17 9.01 7.95
N ASP A 311 -10.62 8.95 9.17
CA ASP A 311 -11.07 9.73 10.31
C ASP A 311 -10.38 11.10 10.32
N THR A 312 -11.15 12.14 10.13
CA THR A 312 -10.69 13.53 10.17
C THR A 312 -10.05 13.87 11.53
N SER A 313 -10.62 13.36 12.62
CA SER A 313 -10.12 13.63 13.97
C SER A 313 -8.77 12.97 14.28
N ALA A 314 -8.44 11.88 13.58
CA ALA A 314 -7.15 11.22 13.68
C ALA A 314 -6.01 12.01 13.00
N GLY A 315 -6.36 12.95 12.12
CA GLY A 315 -5.43 13.85 11.43
C GLY A 315 -4.88 13.29 10.11
N VAL A 316 -4.34 14.20 9.30
CA VAL A 316 -3.90 13.96 7.91
C VAL A 316 -2.71 13.03 7.74
N THR A 317 -1.98 12.74 8.81
CA THR A 317 -0.85 11.81 8.80
C THR A 317 -1.27 10.34 8.89
N ASN A 318 -2.54 10.08 9.22
CA ASN A 318 -3.07 8.72 9.30
C ASN A 318 -3.66 8.28 7.96
N ARG A 319 -3.46 7.02 7.63
CA ARG A 319 -4.02 6.42 6.42
C ARG A 319 -5.47 6.00 6.64
N ALA A 320 -6.23 5.95 5.55
CA ALA A 320 -7.56 5.36 5.59
C ALA A 320 -7.48 3.86 5.92
N VAL A 321 -8.46 3.36 6.65
CA VAL A 321 -8.53 1.96 7.09
C VAL A 321 -9.77 1.26 6.52
N LEU A 322 -9.77 -0.07 6.49
CA LEU A 322 -10.96 -0.83 6.09
C LEU A 322 -12.13 -0.55 7.04
N VAL A 323 -13.31 -0.28 6.49
CA VAL A 323 -14.52 -0.12 7.31
C VAL A 323 -14.80 -1.39 8.12
N SER A 324 -14.57 -2.57 7.56
CA SER A 324 -14.75 -3.85 8.26
C SER A 324 -13.80 -4.06 9.44
N SER A 325 -12.73 -3.27 9.55
CA SER A 325 -11.82 -3.33 10.70
C SER A 325 -12.23 -2.42 11.86
N LEU A 326 -13.24 -1.58 11.68
CA LEU A 326 -13.72 -0.68 12.72
C LEU A 326 -14.53 -1.44 13.77
N ALA A 327 -14.40 -1.04 15.02
CA ALA A 327 -15.15 -1.64 16.11
C ALA A 327 -16.67 -1.46 15.90
N GLY A 328 -17.42 -2.56 15.90
CA GLY A 328 -18.88 -2.56 15.69
C GLY A 328 -19.31 -2.49 14.21
N ALA A 329 -18.39 -2.61 13.27
CA ALA A 329 -18.70 -2.71 11.86
C ALA A 329 -18.94 -4.17 11.47
N ASP A 330 -20.18 -4.61 11.60
CA ASP A 330 -20.64 -5.93 11.16
C ASP A 330 -21.20 -5.87 9.75
N ASP A 331 -21.16 -7.00 9.02
CA ASP A 331 -21.77 -7.19 7.69
C ASP A 331 -21.30 -6.21 6.60
N VAL A 332 -20.07 -5.70 6.69
CA VAL A 332 -19.51 -4.80 5.67
C VAL A 332 -19.20 -5.58 4.40
N PRO A 333 -19.71 -5.14 3.22
CA PRO A 333 -19.39 -5.80 1.97
C PRO A 333 -17.88 -5.78 1.67
N ALA A 334 -17.31 -6.95 1.34
CA ALA A 334 -15.91 -7.05 0.94
C ALA A 334 -15.63 -6.37 -0.42
N VAL A 335 -16.65 -6.29 -1.28
CA VAL A 335 -16.57 -5.65 -2.60
C VAL A 335 -17.81 -4.81 -2.84
N SER A 336 -17.61 -3.59 -3.31
CA SER A 336 -18.68 -2.68 -3.71
C SER A 336 -18.34 -1.95 -5.01
N ARG A 337 -19.33 -1.68 -5.86
CA ARG A 337 -19.12 -0.94 -7.11
C ARG A 337 -19.38 0.55 -6.98
N VAL A 338 -20.29 0.92 -6.08
CA VAL A 338 -20.67 2.31 -5.83
C VAL A 338 -21.08 2.46 -4.38
N THR A 339 -20.68 3.56 -3.78
CA THR A 339 -21.04 3.90 -2.41
C THR A 339 -21.52 5.35 -2.35
N THR A 340 -22.44 5.63 -1.46
CA THR A 340 -22.90 6.98 -1.17
C THR A 340 -23.38 7.08 0.26
N VAL A 341 -23.46 8.28 0.77
CA VAL A 341 -24.00 8.57 2.10
C VAL A 341 -25.32 9.33 1.93
N SER A 342 -26.38 8.87 2.58
CA SER A 342 -27.64 9.61 2.63
C SER A 342 -27.51 10.81 3.55
N PHE A 343 -28.10 11.93 3.13
CA PHE A 343 -28.19 13.12 3.94
C PHE A 343 -29.68 13.42 4.20
N PRO A 344 -30.10 13.70 5.44
CA PRO A 344 -29.34 14.02 6.66
C PRO A 344 -29.03 12.83 7.58
N ASP A 345 -29.53 11.62 7.29
CA ASP A 345 -29.53 10.50 8.24
C ASP A 345 -28.19 9.78 8.34
N ARG A 346 -27.23 10.15 7.50
CA ARG A 346 -25.86 9.58 7.44
C ARG A 346 -25.83 8.05 7.29
N HIS A 347 -26.81 7.49 6.57
CA HIS A 347 -26.76 6.08 6.22
C HIS A 347 -25.77 5.88 5.08
N PHE A 348 -24.88 4.91 5.26
CA PHE A 348 -23.99 4.46 4.21
C PHE A 348 -24.74 3.46 3.32
N ILE A 349 -24.73 3.71 2.00
CA ILE A 349 -25.40 2.89 1.01
C ILE A 349 -24.33 2.35 0.05
N ALA A 350 -24.21 1.04 -0.02
CA ALA A 350 -23.30 0.35 -0.95
C ALA A 350 -24.13 -0.40 -1.99
N GLY A 351 -23.77 -0.22 -3.26
CA GLY A 351 -24.44 -0.86 -4.40
C GLY A 351 -23.48 -1.72 -5.21
N GLY A 352 -24.03 -2.77 -5.86
CA GLY A 352 -23.24 -3.72 -6.63
C GLY A 352 -22.26 -4.51 -5.76
N CYS A 353 -22.66 -4.80 -4.54
CA CYS A 353 -21.88 -5.58 -3.59
C CYS A 353 -21.83 -7.04 -3.99
N THR A 354 -20.73 -7.73 -3.62
CA THR A 354 -20.76 -9.19 -3.54
C THR A 354 -21.83 -9.60 -2.56
N ILE A 355 -22.65 -10.57 -2.96
CA ILE A 355 -23.64 -11.16 -2.05
C ILE A 355 -22.85 -11.69 -0.86
N TYR A 356 -23.27 -11.28 0.34
CA TYR A 356 -22.85 -11.91 1.59
C TYR A 356 -22.96 -13.42 1.42
N ASP A 357 -21.93 -14.16 1.83
CA ASP A 357 -21.87 -15.59 1.62
C ASP A 357 -23.10 -16.29 2.16
N GLN A 358 -24.03 -16.70 1.27
CA GLN A 358 -25.19 -17.50 1.61
C GLN A 358 -24.86 -18.98 1.83
N SER A 359 -23.60 -19.33 1.98
CA SER A 359 -23.20 -20.72 2.24
C SER A 359 -23.50 -21.20 3.68
N VAL A 360 -24.15 -20.38 4.49
CA VAL A 360 -24.59 -20.73 5.83
C VAL A 360 -26.12 -20.79 5.88
N THR A 361 -26.67 -21.85 5.37
CA THR A 361 -27.98 -22.39 5.77
C THR A 361 -27.84 -23.87 6.04
#